data_e3446ad123cc9b4ba78a05858726c00e
#
_entry.id   e3446ad123cc9b4ba78a05858726c00e
#
_cell.length_a   1.000
_cell.length_b   1.000
_cell.length_c   1.000
_cell.angle_alpha   90.00
_cell.angle_beta   90.00
_cell.angle_gamma   90.00
#
_symmetry.space_group_name_H-M   'P 1'
#
loop_
_entity.id
_entity.type
_entity.pdbx_description
1 polymer ?
#
loop_
_entity_poly.entity_id
_entity_poly.type
_entity_poly.pdbx_seq_one_letter_code
_entity_poly.pdbx_strand_id
1 'polypeptide(L)'
;GSDIRAGDHVHVHNCIFRDDLSRHREHSNATPLPLPSRRHFKGFKRANGTIGTRNFIAILSTVNCSATVCTEIAKQANLTLADRYPEIDGFVAIVHEQGCGMSGAGTEGYETLKRTLSGYQNHPNFAASLIIGLGCEVNQISAYHQDNAPKTHYMTIQSAGGTHAAIQAGLAICETLAANAAQLQRQTVDVSGLVLGMQCGGSDGFSAISANPALGIASDLLVAAGGTSILSETPEIFGAEHLLLSRMDATNAHALETRLVWWRNYA
;
A
#
# COMPACT_ATOMS: atom_id res chain seq x y z
N GLY A 1 -32.48 -26.46 7.27
CA GLY A 1 -31.63 -26.90 6.18
C GLY A 1 -31.76 -28.41 6.00
N SER A 2 -31.54 -28.91 4.82
CA SER A 2 -31.45 -30.33 4.55
C SER A 2 -30.07 -30.86 4.96
N ASP A 3 -29.99 -32.13 5.38
CA ASP A 3 -28.72 -32.78 5.69
C ASP A 3 -27.88 -32.89 4.43
N ILE A 4 -26.60 -32.54 4.54
CA ILE A 4 -25.61 -32.69 3.48
C ILE A 4 -24.84 -33.96 3.74
N ARG A 5 -24.88 -34.92 2.79
CA ARG A 5 -24.18 -36.20 2.88
C ARG A 5 -22.82 -36.14 2.22
N ALA A 6 -21.94 -37.07 2.56
CA ALA A 6 -20.65 -37.21 1.89
C ALA A 6 -20.84 -37.45 0.38
N GLY A 7 -20.26 -36.57 -0.43
CA GLY A 7 -20.39 -36.58 -1.89
C GLY A 7 -21.45 -35.63 -2.45
N ASP A 8 -22.26 -34.98 -1.61
CA ASP A 8 -23.22 -33.98 -2.05
C ASP A 8 -22.50 -32.66 -2.41
N HIS A 9 -22.99 -32.00 -3.45
CA HIS A 9 -22.53 -30.65 -3.76
C HIS A 9 -23.10 -29.64 -2.77
N VAL A 10 -22.22 -28.85 -2.16
CA VAL A 10 -22.60 -27.73 -1.30
C VAL A 10 -22.91 -26.52 -2.17
N HIS A 11 -24.16 -26.07 -2.14
CA HIS A 11 -24.64 -24.97 -2.96
C HIS A 11 -25.81 -24.22 -2.27
N VAL A 12 -26.25 -23.11 -2.83
CA VAL A 12 -27.35 -22.28 -2.28
C VAL A 12 -28.67 -23.02 -2.07
N HIS A 13 -28.87 -24.21 -2.70
CA HIS A 13 -30.07 -25.03 -2.49
C HIS A 13 -30.05 -25.80 -1.16
N ASN A 14 -28.88 -26.04 -0.58
CA ASN A 14 -28.73 -26.77 0.70
C ASN A 14 -27.92 -26.01 1.75
N CYS A 15 -27.28 -24.91 1.39
CA CYS A 15 -26.59 -23.99 2.30
C CYS A 15 -27.16 -22.59 2.18
N ILE A 16 -27.34 -21.93 3.31
CA ILE A 16 -27.65 -20.51 3.37
C ILE A 16 -26.60 -19.82 4.23
N PHE A 17 -26.21 -18.63 3.83
CA PHE A 17 -25.43 -17.75 4.67
C PHE A 17 -26.36 -17.18 5.77
N ARG A 18 -25.96 -17.30 7.03
CA ARG A 18 -26.61 -16.62 8.15
C ARG A 18 -25.69 -15.51 8.64
N ASP A 19 -26.15 -14.29 8.52
CA ASP A 19 -25.51 -13.13 9.09
C ASP A 19 -25.85 -13.04 10.58
N ASP A 20 -25.18 -13.87 11.38
CA ASP A 20 -25.36 -13.91 12.83
C ASP A 20 -24.09 -13.36 13.50
N LEU A 21 -23.99 -12.03 13.57
CA LEU A 21 -22.92 -11.33 14.28
C LEU A 21 -22.96 -11.54 15.81
N SER A 22 -24.02 -12.19 16.33
CA SER A 22 -24.15 -12.45 17.77
C SER A 22 -23.28 -13.60 18.27
N ARG A 23 -22.69 -14.40 17.36
CA ARG A 23 -21.89 -15.55 17.71
C ARG A 23 -20.48 -15.17 18.15
N HIS A 24 -20.33 -15.14 19.47
CA HIS A 24 -19.09 -15.27 20.23
C HIS A 24 -18.14 -14.08 20.26
N ARG A 25 -18.42 -13.14 21.15
CA ARG A 25 -17.42 -12.24 21.75
C ARG A 25 -16.67 -12.91 22.91
N GLU A 26 -16.32 -14.17 22.81
CA GLU A 26 -15.35 -14.73 23.74
C GLU A 26 -13.96 -14.25 23.26
N HIS A 27 -13.34 -13.39 24.07
CA HIS A 27 -11.95 -13.02 23.85
C HIS A 27 -11.12 -14.29 23.85
N SER A 28 -10.63 -14.70 22.68
CA SER A 28 -9.66 -15.78 22.61
C SER A 28 -8.36 -15.27 23.22
N ASN A 29 -7.97 -15.79 24.37
CA ASN A 29 -6.63 -15.67 24.89
C ASN A 29 -5.68 -16.44 23.93
N ALA A 30 -5.42 -15.87 22.76
CA ALA A 30 -4.46 -16.43 21.85
C ALA A 30 -3.11 -16.50 22.57
N THR A 31 -2.58 -17.71 22.73
CA THR A 31 -1.24 -17.88 23.31
C THR A 31 -0.24 -17.14 22.41
N PRO A 32 0.51 -16.18 22.93
CA PRO A 32 1.49 -15.46 22.12
C PRO A 32 2.48 -16.46 21.49
N LEU A 33 2.75 -16.33 20.21
CA LEU A 33 3.78 -17.12 19.57
C LEU A 33 5.15 -16.77 20.16
N PRO A 34 6.06 -17.73 20.27
CA PRO A 34 7.43 -17.45 20.73
C PRO A 34 8.09 -16.46 19.78
N LEU A 35 8.90 -15.57 20.34
CA LEU A 35 9.67 -14.61 19.55
C LEU A 35 10.57 -15.33 18.55
N PRO A 36 10.59 -14.91 17.28
CA PRO A 36 11.49 -15.49 16.30
C PRO A 36 12.96 -15.25 16.70
N SER A 37 13.83 -16.22 16.44
CA SER A 37 15.26 -16.13 16.77
C SER A 37 15.97 -15.03 15.99
N ARG A 38 15.53 -14.77 14.74
CA ARG A 38 16.09 -13.72 13.88
C ARG A 38 15.18 -12.50 13.89
N ARG A 39 15.65 -11.41 14.49
CA ARG A 39 14.89 -10.15 14.64
C ARG A 39 15.49 -8.96 13.89
N HIS A 40 16.45 -9.21 13.00
CA HIS A 40 17.12 -8.15 12.24
C HIS A 40 17.16 -8.52 10.76
N PHE A 41 17.13 -7.50 9.92
CA PHE A 41 17.31 -7.65 8.47
C PHE A 41 18.15 -6.49 7.90
N LYS A 42 18.54 -6.59 6.64
CA LYS A 42 19.24 -5.51 5.93
C LYS A 42 18.23 -4.61 5.23
N GLY A 43 17.98 -3.43 5.81
CA GLY A 43 17.02 -2.43 5.30
C GLY A 43 17.64 -1.04 5.14
N PHE A 44 16.91 -0.15 4.50
CA PHE A 44 17.27 1.25 4.32
C PHE A 44 16.61 2.10 5.42
N LYS A 45 17.43 2.67 6.31
CA LYS A 45 16.92 3.60 7.33
C LYS A 45 16.78 4.98 6.71
N ARG A 46 15.56 5.51 6.70
CA ARG A 46 15.26 6.85 6.17
C ARG A 46 15.51 7.94 7.23
N ALA A 47 15.67 9.18 6.78
CA ALA A 47 15.93 10.32 7.66
C ALA A 47 14.83 10.55 8.72
N ASN A 48 13.58 10.22 8.39
CA ASN A 48 12.43 10.28 9.30
C ASN A 48 12.32 9.06 10.25
N GLY A 49 13.31 8.16 10.24
CA GLY A 49 13.35 6.96 11.09
C GLY A 49 12.61 5.75 10.54
N THR A 50 11.84 5.87 9.45
CA THR A 50 11.17 4.73 8.81
C THR A 50 12.18 3.80 8.12
N ILE A 51 11.77 2.54 7.91
CA ILE A 51 12.65 1.51 7.35
C ILE A 51 12.07 0.99 6.04
N GLY A 52 12.85 1.13 4.96
CA GLY A 52 12.52 0.56 3.66
C GLY A 52 13.21 -0.78 3.45
N THR A 53 12.53 -1.69 2.78
CA THR A 53 13.10 -2.96 2.29
C THR A 53 13.65 -2.82 0.88
N ARG A 54 13.33 -1.71 0.20
CA ARG A 54 13.71 -1.38 -1.17
C ARG A 54 14.21 0.07 -1.26
N ASN A 55 14.82 0.40 -2.40
CA ASN A 55 15.39 1.70 -2.68
C ASN A 55 14.97 2.20 -4.06
N PHE A 56 13.64 2.25 -4.30
CA PHE A 56 13.07 2.74 -5.55
C PHE A 56 13.05 4.27 -5.62
N ILE A 57 12.88 4.79 -6.84
CA ILE A 57 12.50 6.18 -7.10
C ILE A 57 11.06 6.16 -7.63
N ALA A 58 10.16 6.90 -6.96
CA ALA A 58 8.77 7.01 -7.36
C ALA A 58 8.57 8.16 -8.36
N ILE A 59 7.75 7.95 -9.37
CA ILE A 59 7.27 8.97 -10.30
C ILE A 59 5.76 8.99 -10.19
N LEU A 60 5.21 10.02 -9.52
CA LEU A 60 3.81 10.09 -9.16
C LEU A 60 3.06 11.06 -10.07
N SER A 61 1.91 10.66 -10.58
CA SER A 61 1.00 11.57 -11.27
C SER A 61 -0.01 12.19 -10.29
N THR A 62 -0.29 13.49 -10.41
CA THR A 62 -1.38 14.15 -9.68
C THR A 62 -2.70 14.08 -10.43
N VAL A 63 -2.65 13.75 -11.72
CA VAL A 63 -3.80 13.76 -12.63
C VAL A 63 -3.61 12.73 -13.73
N ASN A 64 -4.71 12.15 -14.22
CA ASN A 64 -4.68 11.20 -15.35
C ASN A 64 -3.92 11.74 -16.56
N CYS A 65 -3.98 13.04 -16.85
CA CYS A 65 -3.30 13.67 -17.99
C CYS A 65 -1.76 13.54 -17.90
N SER A 66 -1.17 13.41 -16.73
CA SER A 66 0.26 13.20 -16.53
C SER A 66 0.67 11.72 -16.44
N ALA A 67 -0.29 10.79 -16.40
CA ALA A 67 -0.03 9.36 -16.20
C ALA A 67 0.90 8.77 -17.27
N THR A 68 0.65 9.05 -18.55
CA THR A 68 1.50 8.57 -19.66
C THR A 68 2.92 9.13 -19.58
N VAL A 69 3.07 10.40 -19.19
CA VAL A 69 4.39 11.03 -19.02
C VAL A 69 5.15 10.34 -17.88
N CYS A 70 4.50 10.09 -16.74
CA CYS A 70 5.11 9.37 -15.61
C CYS A 70 5.56 7.96 -16.01
N THR A 71 4.70 7.22 -16.71
CA THR A 71 4.98 5.86 -17.18
C THR A 71 6.16 5.84 -18.17
N GLU A 72 6.19 6.77 -19.11
CA GLU A 72 7.25 6.83 -20.09
C GLU A 72 8.59 7.24 -19.47
N ILE A 73 8.60 8.19 -18.53
CA ILE A 73 9.82 8.54 -17.77
C ILE A 73 10.32 7.31 -16.99
N ALA A 74 9.45 6.61 -16.26
CA ALA A 74 9.87 5.41 -15.51
C ALA A 74 10.46 4.35 -16.43
N LYS A 75 9.82 4.09 -17.57
CA LYS A 75 10.27 3.12 -18.56
C LYS A 75 11.67 3.50 -19.11
N GLN A 76 11.83 4.74 -19.59
CA GLN A 76 13.10 5.19 -20.16
C GLN A 76 14.21 5.25 -19.09
N ALA A 77 13.89 5.70 -17.87
CA ALA A 77 14.85 5.73 -16.77
C ALA A 77 15.33 4.32 -16.39
N ASN A 78 14.43 3.33 -16.34
CA ASN A 78 14.85 1.94 -16.11
C ASN A 78 15.73 1.39 -17.24
N LEU A 79 15.48 1.76 -18.50
CA LEU A 79 16.30 1.33 -19.64
C LEU A 79 17.67 1.99 -19.69
N THR A 80 17.81 3.23 -19.24
CA THR A 80 19.03 4.03 -19.45
C THR A 80 19.86 4.26 -18.20
N LEU A 81 19.25 4.17 -17.01
CA LEU A 81 19.90 4.51 -15.74
C LEU A 81 20.09 3.32 -14.80
N ALA A 82 19.32 2.23 -14.94
CA ALA A 82 19.38 1.11 -13.98
C ALA A 82 20.77 0.49 -13.88
N ASP A 83 21.44 0.25 -15.02
CA ASP A 83 22.79 -0.32 -15.04
C ASP A 83 23.86 0.65 -14.50
N ARG A 84 23.60 1.96 -14.52
CA ARG A 84 24.50 2.98 -14.00
C ARG A 84 24.38 3.18 -12.49
N TYR A 85 23.26 2.78 -11.91
CA TYR A 85 22.97 2.93 -10.49
C TYR A 85 22.41 1.61 -9.90
N PRO A 86 23.25 0.57 -9.80
CA PRO A 86 22.82 -0.76 -9.33
C PRO A 86 22.39 -0.78 -7.85
N GLU A 87 22.66 0.28 -7.09
CA GLU A 87 22.25 0.41 -5.69
C GLU A 87 20.78 0.79 -5.53
N ILE A 88 20.12 1.22 -6.60
CA ILE A 88 18.67 1.45 -6.58
C ILE A 88 17.91 0.25 -7.15
N ASP A 89 16.70 0.03 -6.65
CA ASP A 89 15.85 -1.07 -7.14
C ASP A 89 15.08 -0.70 -8.44
N GLY A 90 15.22 0.54 -8.93
CA GLY A 90 14.66 1.05 -10.19
C GLY A 90 13.70 2.22 -10.02
N PHE A 91 12.96 2.52 -11.09
CA PHE A 91 12.01 3.63 -11.18
C PHE A 91 10.59 3.09 -11.34
N VAL A 92 9.65 3.58 -10.52
CA VAL A 92 8.28 3.09 -10.47
C VAL A 92 7.31 4.24 -10.72
N ALA A 93 6.50 4.13 -11.76
CA ALA A 93 5.39 5.07 -11.98
C ALA A 93 4.19 4.67 -11.12
N ILE A 94 3.68 5.62 -10.34
CA ILE A 94 2.44 5.51 -9.58
C ILE A 94 1.42 6.43 -10.24
N VAL A 95 0.53 5.85 -11.00
CA VAL A 95 -0.43 6.55 -11.84
C VAL A 95 -1.88 6.17 -11.51
N HIS A 96 -2.82 7.03 -11.85
CA HIS A 96 -4.24 6.83 -11.63
C HIS A 96 -5.06 7.58 -12.69
N GLU A 97 -6.35 7.33 -12.75
CA GLU A 97 -7.27 7.87 -13.75
C GLU A 97 -8.10 9.07 -13.27
N GLN A 98 -7.78 9.62 -12.09
CA GLN A 98 -8.50 10.71 -11.43
C GLN A 98 -7.77 12.06 -11.57
N GLY A 99 -8.30 13.08 -10.93
CA GLY A 99 -7.63 14.38 -10.73
C GLY A 99 -8.11 15.51 -11.63
N CYS A 100 -8.54 15.22 -12.87
CA CYS A 100 -9.08 16.22 -13.78
C CYS A 100 -10.60 16.34 -13.58
N GLY A 101 -11.10 17.56 -13.36
CA GLY A 101 -12.54 17.81 -13.20
C GLY A 101 -13.17 17.17 -11.95
N MET A 102 -12.38 16.67 -11.02
CA MET A 102 -12.88 16.14 -9.76
C MET A 102 -13.38 17.26 -8.83
N SER A 103 -14.20 16.90 -7.84
CA SER A 103 -14.59 17.82 -6.78
C SER A 103 -13.37 18.28 -5.99
N GLY A 104 -13.38 19.53 -5.53
CA GLY A 104 -12.24 20.17 -4.87
C GLY A 104 -11.99 19.71 -3.44
N ALA A 105 -11.07 20.42 -2.79
CA ALA A 105 -10.67 20.18 -1.41
C ALA A 105 -11.88 20.12 -0.46
N GLY A 106 -11.80 19.22 0.52
CA GLY A 106 -12.86 18.96 1.49
C GLY A 106 -13.90 17.91 1.06
N THR A 107 -13.83 17.43 -0.20
CA THR A 107 -14.66 16.29 -0.63
C THR A 107 -13.95 14.97 -0.37
N GLU A 108 -14.71 13.90 -0.09
CA GLU A 108 -14.16 12.58 0.24
C GLU A 108 -13.21 12.05 -0.85
N GLY A 109 -13.59 12.20 -2.12
CA GLY A 109 -12.77 11.74 -3.26
C GLY A 109 -11.43 12.47 -3.34
N TYR A 110 -11.44 13.80 -3.19
CA TYR A 110 -10.21 14.61 -3.17
C TYR A 110 -9.29 14.23 -2.01
N GLU A 111 -9.83 14.17 -0.80
CA GLU A 111 -9.05 13.87 0.40
C GLU A 111 -8.51 12.43 0.39
N THR A 112 -9.25 11.49 -0.20
CA THR A 112 -8.79 10.11 -0.38
C THR A 112 -7.63 10.04 -1.37
N LEU A 113 -7.75 10.69 -2.53
CA LEU A 113 -6.67 10.75 -3.53
C LEU A 113 -5.42 11.42 -2.94
N LYS A 114 -5.58 12.58 -2.30
CA LYS A 114 -4.48 13.30 -1.66
C LYS A 114 -3.78 12.45 -0.60
N ARG A 115 -4.53 11.79 0.28
CA ARG A 115 -3.98 10.90 1.31
C ARG A 115 -3.22 9.74 0.69
N THR A 116 -3.76 9.12 -0.37
CA THR A 116 -3.14 8.00 -1.08
C THR A 116 -1.82 8.40 -1.71
N LEU A 117 -1.78 9.48 -2.49
CA LEU A 117 -0.56 9.95 -3.14
C LEU A 117 0.49 10.44 -2.12
N SER A 118 0.05 11.12 -1.05
CA SER A 118 0.95 11.49 0.06
C SER A 118 1.52 10.26 0.77
N GLY A 119 0.74 9.20 0.89
CA GLY A 119 1.20 7.91 1.40
C GLY A 119 2.32 7.32 0.54
N TYR A 120 2.15 7.31 -0.78
CA TYR A 120 3.20 6.88 -1.71
C TYR A 120 4.42 7.79 -1.67
N GLN A 121 4.25 9.12 -1.65
CA GLN A 121 5.35 10.08 -1.53
C GLN A 121 6.23 9.80 -0.31
N ASN A 122 5.63 9.40 0.80
CA ASN A 122 6.31 9.14 2.07
C ASN A 122 6.61 7.65 2.32
N HIS A 123 6.35 6.78 1.33
CA HIS A 123 6.54 5.35 1.50
C HIS A 123 8.03 5.00 1.66
N PRO A 124 8.43 4.24 2.70
CA PRO A 124 9.84 4.03 3.03
C PRO A 124 10.62 3.24 1.97
N ASN A 125 9.97 2.54 1.04
CA ASN A 125 10.63 1.88 -0.08
C ASN A 125 11.04 2.85 -1.21
N PHE A 126 10.63 4.12 -1.14
CA PHE A 126 11.09 5.16 -2.05
C PHE A 126 12.19 6.01 -1.39
N ALA A 127 13.35 6.06 -2.03
CA ALA A 127 14.44 6.94 -1.62
C ALA A 127 14.17 8.39 -1.95
N ALA A 128 13.46 8.61 -3.06
CA ALA A 128 13.09 9.91 -3.59
C ALA A 128 11.86 9.79 -4.48
N SER A 129 11.24 10.93 -4.80
CA SER A 129 10.08 10.99 -5.70
C SER A 129 10.12 12.18 -6.64
N LEU A 130 9.53 12.01 -7.82
CA LEU A 130 9.20 13.05 -8.78
C LEU A 130 7.66 13.11 -8.90
N ILE A 131 7.05 14.23 -8.56
CA ILE A 131 5.60 14.44 -8.67
C ILE A 131 5.31 15.29 -9.90
N ILE A 132 4.47 14.79 -10.80
CA ILE A 132 4.17 15.41 -12.10
C ILE A 132 2.68 15.72 -12.21
N GLY A 133 2.38 17.00 -12.38
CA GLY A 133 1.05 17.50 -12.73
C GLY A 133 0.96 17.92 -14.19
N LEU A 134 -0.27 18.22 -14.64
CA LEU A 134 -0.48 18.89 -15.92
C LEU A 134 -0.23 20.40 -15.80
N GLY A 135 -0.85 21.05 -14.78
CA GLY A 135 -0.79 22.46 -14.49
C GLY A 135 -2.15 23.15 -14.33
N CYS A 136 -3.25 22.53 -14.80
CA CYS A 136 -4.62 23.07 -14.68
C CYS A 136 -5.59 22.11 -13.96
N GLU A 137 -5.11 21.03 -13.40
CA GLU A 137 -5.92 20.06 -12.66
C GLU A 137 -6.40 20.61 -11.32
N VAL A 138 -7.46 20.02 -10.77
CA VAL A 138 -7.96 20.34 -9.41
C VAL A 138 -6.98 19.87 -8.34
N ASN A 139 -6.37 18.69 -8.55
CA ASN A 139 -5.41 18.10 -7.63
C ASN A 139 -3.98 18.62 -7.87
N GLN A 140 -3.76 19.89 -7.56
CA GLN A 140 -2.50 20.61 -7.82
C GLN A 140 -1.30 20.03 -7.08
N ILE A 141 -0.11 20.11 -7.70
CA ILE A 141 1.15 19.66 -7.10
C ILE A 141 1.47 20.37 -5.79
N SER A 142 1.01 21.61 -5.59
CA SER A 142 1.19 22.37 -4.36
C SER A 142 0.59 21.71 -3.12
N ALA A 143 -0.42 20.85 -3.30
CA ALA A 143 -1.03 20.10 -2.21
C ALA A 143 -0.10 19.04 -1.61
N TYR A 144 1.00 18.70 -2.30
CA TYR A 144 1.99 17.67 -1.92
C TYR A 144 3.30 18.26 -1.42
N HIS A 145 3.45 19.58 -1.41
CA HIS A 145 4.62 20.24 -0.85
C HIS A 145 4.68 19.99 0.66
N GLN A 146 5.78 19.44 1.12
CA GLN A 146 6.03 19.12 2.53
C GLN A 146 7.46 19.55 2.88
N ASP A 147 7.62 20.32 3.97
CA ASP A 147 8.92 20.85 4.41
C ASP A 147 9.94 19.76 4.76
N ASN A 148 9.46 18.59 5.18
CA ASN A 148 10.28 17.45 5.61
C ASN A 148 10.13 16.21 4.71
N ALA A 149 9.58 16.36 3.48
CA ALA A 149 9.47 15.22 2.58
C ALA A 149 10.85 14.67 2.21
N PRO A 150 11.01 13.36 2.07
CA PRO A 150 12.17 12.81 1.40
C PRO A 150 12.32 13.52 0.05
N LYS A 151 13.53 13.69 -0.44
CA LYS A 151 13.92 14.48 -1.63
C LYS A 151 12.88 14.35 -2.75
N THR A 152 11.91 15.25 -2.76
CA THR A 152 10.82 15.27 -3.74
C THR A 152 11.03 16.42 -4.70
N HIS A 153 10.97 16.12 -5.99
CA HIS A 153 10.94 17.10 -7.06
C HIS A 153 9.53 17.23 -7.61
N TYR A 154 9.20 18.41 -8.10
CA TYR A 154 7.87 18.75 -8.62
C TYR A 154 8.02 19.39 -9.99
N MET A 155 7.17 19.01 -10.94
CA MET A 155 7.08 19.63 -12.25
C MET A 155 5.67 19.55 -12.83
N THR A 156 5.35 20.46 -13.75
CA THR A 156 4.12 20.34 -14.55
C THR A 156 4.46 20.23 -16.03
N ILE A 157 3.62 19.52 -16.79
CA ILE A 157 3.81 19.34 -18.23
C ILE A 157 3.73 20.69 -18.94
N GLN A 158 2.80 21.56 -18.52
CA GLN A 158 2.63 22.90 -19.12
C GLN A 158 3.88 23.78 -18.89
N SER A 159 4.41 23.82 -17.67
CA SER A 159 5.62 24.60 -17.37
C SER A 159 6.87 24.07 -18.05
N ALA A 160 6.92 22.76 -18.31
CA ALA A 160 8.03 22.13 -19.04
C ALA A 160 7.99 22.40 -20.56
N GLY A 161 6.89 22.92 -21.10
CA GLY A 161 6.73 23.18 -22.53
C GLY A 161 6.11 22.04 -23.32
N GLY A 162 5.37 21.16 -22.66
CA GLY A 162 4.63 20.05 -23.28
C GLY A 162 5.21 18.67 -22.98
N THR A 163 4.56 17.64 -23.50
CA THR A 163 4.82 16.24 -23.17
C THR A 163 6.27 15.81 -23.42
N HIS A 164 6.81 16.10 -24.60
CA HIS A 164 8.18 15.70 -24.95
C HIS A 164 9.22 16.38 -24.03
N ALA A 165 9.10 17.69 -23.85
CA ALA A 165 9.98 18.46 -22.98
C ALA A 165 9.88 17.99 -21.51
N ALA A 166 8.67 17.66 -21.04
CA ALA A 166 8.44 17.11 -19.71
C ALA A 166 9.12 15.75 -19.51
N ILE A 167 9.11 14.86 -20.52
CA ILE A 167 9.80 13.57 -20.46
C ILE A 167 11.31 13.80 -20.34
N GLN A 168 11.91 14.65 -21.16
CA GLN A 168 13.33 14.93 -21.12
C GLN A 168 13.77 15.57 -19.77
N ALA A 169 13.03 16.55 -19.29
CA ALA A 169 13.27 17.16 -17.99
C ALA A 169 13.12 16.15 -16.84
N GLY A 170 12.11 15.30 -16.90
CA GLY A 170 11.87 14.25 -15.92
C GLY A 170 12.99 13.22 -15.86
N LEU A 171 13.56 12.82 -17.02
CA LEU A 171 14.73 11.94 -17.08
C LEU A 171 15.96 12.56 -16.43
N ALA A 172 16.24 13.84 -16.68
CA ALA A 172 17.36 14.55 -16.04
C ALA A 172 17.19 14.63 -14.52
N ILE A 173 15.95 14.87 -14.04
CA ILE A 173 15.63 14.83 -12.60
C ILE A 173 15.84 13.40 -12.06
N CYS A 174 15.36 12.37 -12.75
CA CYS A 174 15.52 10.97 -12.34
C CYS A 174 17.00 10.58 -12.21
N GLU A 175 17.87 11.03 -13.10
CA GLU A 175 19.32 10.79 -13.00
C GLU A 175 19.91 11.43 -11.74
N THR A 176 19.51 12.67 -11.43
CA THR A 176 19.93 13.36 -10.20
C THR A 176 19.45 12.63 -8.94
N LEU A 177 18.18 12.18 -8.95
CA LEU A 177 17.61 11.42 -7.84
C LEU A 177 18.29 10.07 -7.65
N ALA A 178 18.63 9.37 -8.76
CA ALA A 178 19.34 8.10 -8.74
C ALA A 178 20.74 8.24 -8.16
N ALA A 179 21.50 9.24 -8.59
CA ALA A 179 22.85 9.51 -8.08
C ALA A 179 22.86 9.77 -6.57
N ASN A 180 21.84 10.47 -6.05
CA ASN A 180 21.68 10.71 -4.62
C ASN A 180 21.22 9.44 -3.87
N ALA A 181 20.28 8.68 -4.42
CA ALA A 181 19.74 7.47 -3.81
C ALA A 181 20.78 6.33 -3.78
N ALA A 182 21.68 6.27 -4.74
CA ALA A 182 22.78 5.30 -4.80
C ALA A 182 23.78 5.42 -3.64
N GLN A 183 23.82 6.57 -2.95
CA GLN A 183 24.66 6.75 -1.76
C GLN A 183 24.09 6.08 -0.51
N LEU A 184 22.81 5.66 -0.54
CA LEU A 184 22.15 5.02 0.59
C LEU A 184 22.55 3.54 0.64
N GLN A 185 22.96 3.08 1.81
CA GLN A 185 23.36 1.69 2.02
C GLN A 185 22.40 0.97 2.97
N ARG A 186 22.25 -0.34 2.75
CA ARG A 186 21.51 -1.21 3.65
C ARG A 186 22.23 -1.34 4.99
N GLN A 187 21.50 -1.11 6.06
CA GLN A 187 21.99 -1.25 7.43
C GLN A 187 21.28 -2.44 8.12
N THR A 188 21.87 -2.95 9.19
CA THR A 188 21.18 -3.91 10.05
C THR A 188 20.13 -3.14 10.86
N VAL A 189 18.87 -3.49 10.67
CA VAL A 189 17.71 -2.86 11.30
C VAL A 189 16.84 -3.92 11.96
N ASP A 190 16.11 -3.52 13.01
CA ASP A 190 15.22 -4.40 13.74
C ASP A 190 13.93 -4.67 12.95
N VAL A 191 13.37 -5.88 13.08
CA VAL A 191 12.13 -6.32 12.45
C VAL A 191 10.93 -5.48 12.92
N SER A 192 10.98 -4.86 14.09
CA SER A 192 9.93 -3.95 14.57
C SER A 192 9.64 -2.77 13.63
N GLY A 193 10.60 -2.40 12.79
CA GLY A 193 10.40 -1.38 11.75
C GLY A 193 9.76 -1.90 10.45
N LEU A 194 9.46 -3.19 10.35
CA LEU A 194 8.85 -3.77 9.15
C LEU A 194 7.33 -3.65 9.19
N VAL A 195 6.76 -3.16 8.07
CA VAL A 195 5.32 -3.10 7.85
C VAL A 195 4.98 -4.04 6.69
N LEU A 196 4.12 -5.01 6.94
CA LEU A 196 3.63 -5.99 5.98
C LEU A 196 2.17 -5.69 5.64
N GLY A 197 1.91 -5.30 4.40
CA GLY A 197 0.54 -5.27 3.84
C GLY A 197 0.19 -6.63 3.26
N MET A 198 -0.99 -7.14 3.59
CA MET A 198 -1.51 -8.41 3.10
C MET A 198 -2.67 -8.19 2.15
N GLN A 199 -2.72 -9.01 1.10
CA GLN A 199 -3.76 -8.95 0.06
C GLN A 199 -3.98 -10.37 -0.48
N CYS A 200 -5.22 -10.73 -0.79
CA CYS A 200 -5.55 -11.99 -1.43
C CYS A 200 -5.66 -11.79 -2.95
N GLY A 201 -4.90 -12.55 -3.74
CA GLY A 201 -4.84 -12.42 -5.20
C GLY A 201 -5.67 -13.44 -5.96
N GLY A 202 -5.94 -14.61 -5.41
CA GLY A 202 -6.68 -15.67 -6.07
C GLY A 202 -7.46 -16.51 -5.06
N SER A 203 -8.77 -16.36 -5.04
CA SER A 203 -9.65 -17.04 -4.10
C SER A 203 -9.88 -18.50 -4.52
N ASP A 204 -8.92 -19.40 -4.25
CA ASP A 204 -9.06 -20.82 -4.47
C ASP A 204 -9.15 -21.60 -3.14
N GLY A 205 -9.75 -22.79 -3.17
CA GLY A 205 -9.95 -23.62 -1.98
C GLY A 205 -8.65 -24.13 -1.36
N PHE A 206 -7.56 -24.25 -2.12
CA PHE A 206 -6.28 -24.71 -1.61
C PHE A 206 -5.51 -23.60 -0.87
N SER A 207 -5.65 -22.35 -1.29
CA SER A 207 -5.02 -21.22 -0.58
C SER A 207 -5.57 -21.09 0.84
N ALA A 208 -6.84 -21.38 1.06
CA ALA A 208 -7.45 -21.38 2.39
C ALA A 208 -6.86 -22.45 3.32
N ILE A 209 -6.34 -23.56 2.77
CA ILE A 209 -5.77 -24.68 3.54
C ILE A 209 -4.25 -24.48 3.76
N SER A 210 -3.54 -23.87 2.84
CA SER A 210 -2.08 -23.80 2.84
C SER A 210 -1.55 -22.37 2.98
N ALA A 211 -1.74 -21.53 1.97
CA ALA A 211 -1.11 -20.21 1.89
C ALA A 211 -1.63 -19.24 2.97
N ASN A 212 -2.94 -19.16 3.17
CA ASN A 212 -3.53 -18.23 4.12
C ASN A 212 -3.19 -18.55 5.59
N PRO A 213 -3.24 -19.84 6.05
CA PRO A 213 -2.76 -20.19 7.38
C PRO A 213 -1.27 -19.89 7.58
N ALA A 214 -0.43 -20.18 6.57
CA ALA A 214 1.01 -19.87 6.64
C ALA A 214 1.25 -18.35 6.73
N LEU A 215 0.51 -17.55 5.96
CA LEU A 215 0.57 -16.09 6.04
C LEU A 215 0.09 -15.57 7.41
N GLY A 216 -0.95 -16.17 7.98
CA GLY A 216 -1.43 -15.85 9.32
C GLY A 216 -0.37 -16.04 10.39
N ILE A 217 0.35 -17.17 10.36
CA ILE A 217 1.48 -17.43 11.27
C ILE A 217 2.62 -16.44 11.04
N ALA A 218 2.96 -16.13 9.80
CA ALA A 218 3.98 -15.13 9.48
C ALA A 218 3.62 -13.74 10.02
N SER A 219 2.34 -13.35 9.91
CA SER A 219 1.79 -12.12 10.48
C SER A 219 1.92 -12.10 12.00
N ASP A 220 1.50 -13.17 12.66
CA ASP A 220 1.58 -13.28 14.13
C ASP A 220 3.03 -13.21 14.63
N LEU A 221 3.98 -13.87 13.94
CA LEU A 221 5.42 -13.80 14.26
C LEU A 221 5.98 -12.39 14.07
N LEU A 222 5.58 -11.69 13.01
CA LEU A 222 5.98 -10.30 12.76
C LEU A 222 5.48 -9.37 13.88
N VAL A 223 4.21 -9.50 14.26
CA VAL A 223 3.61 -8.69 15.34
C VAL A 223 4.25 -9.03 16.68
N ALA A 224 4.51 -10.31 16.97
CA ALA A 224 5.24 -10.72 18.18
C ALA A 224 6.65 -10.10 18.24
N ALA A 225 7.30 -9.89 17.11
CA ALA A 225 8.60 -9.22 17.01
C ALA A 225 8.52 -7.68 17.04
N GLY A 226 7.33 -7.10 17.22
CA GLY A 226 7.10 -5.66 17.29
C GLY A 226 6.84 -4.99 15.93
N GLY A 227 6.79 -5.75 14.83
CA GLY A 227 6.44 -5.24 13.50
C GLY A 227 4.95 -5.00 13.33
N THR A 228 4.57 -4.48 12.18
CA THR A 228 3.17 -4.16 11.85
C THR A 228 2.66 -5.03 10.72
N SER A 229 1.48 -5.62 10.89
CA SER A 229 0.76 -6.34 9.84
C SER A 229 -0.55 -5.63 9.53
N ILE A 230 -0.79 -5.35 8.25
CA ILE A 230 -1.99 -4.66 7.76
C ILE A 230 -2.84 -5.66 7.00
N LEU A 231 -4.04 -5.94 7.52
CA LEU A 231 -5.10 -6.62 6.79
C LEU A 231 -5.81 -5.59 5.91
N SER A 232 -5.74 -5.77 4.60
CA SER A 232 -6.54 -4.99 3.65
C SER A 232 -7.84 -5.70 3.30
N GLU A 233 -8.66 -5.10 2.42
CA GLU A 233 -9.86 -5.73 1.89
C GLU A 233 -10.91 -6.05 2.97
N THR A 234 -11.24 -5.05 3.79
CA THR A 234 -12.25 -5.19 4.87
C THR A 234 -13.53 -5.94 4.47
N PRO A 235 -14.11 -5.78 3.24
CA PRO A 235 -15.29 -6.54 2.85
C PRO A 235 -15.09 -8.05 2.79
N GLU A 236 -13.87 -8.53 2.56
CA GLU A 236 -13.58 -9.96 2.40
C GLU A 236 -13.61 -10.76 3.71
N ILE A 237 -13.64 -10.09 4.86
CA ILE A 237 -13.81 -10.76 6.16
C ILE A 237 -15.28 -11.07 6.47
N PHE A 238 -16.22 -10.69 5.60
CA PHE A 238 -17.64 -10.87 5.80
C PHE A 238 -18.00 -12.34 6.09
N GLY A 239 -18.70 -12.55 7.21
CA GLY A 239 -19.02 -13.89 7.72
C GLY A 239 -17.98 -14.52 8.65
N ALA A 240 -16.76 -13.95 8.72
CA ALA A 240 -15.67 -14.38 9.59
C ALA A 240 -15.22 -13.27 10.58
N GLU A 241 -15.99 -12.19 10.70
CA GLU A 241 -15.67 -11.00 11.50
C GLU A 241 -15.38 -11.36 12.96
N HIS A 242 -16.13 -12.34 13.49
CA HIS A 242 -15.98 -12.80 14.87
C HIS A 242 -14.57 -13.29 15.21
N LEU A 243 -13.83 -13.82 14.23
CA LEU A 243 -12.45 -14.27 14.42
C LEU A 243 -11.49 -13.11 14.69
N LEU A 244 -11.72 -11.96 14.05
CA LEU A 244 -10.92 -10.75 14.29
C LEU A 244 -11.42 -9.99 15.51
N LEU A 245 -12.74 -9.83 15.65
CA LEU A 245 -13.35 -9.11 16.78
C LEU A 245 -12.96 -9.73 18.14
N SER A 246 -12.85 -11.07 18.22
CA SER A 246 -12.45 -11.76 19.44
C SER A 246 -10.98 -11.50 19.85
N ARG A 247 -10.14 -11.00 18.93
CA ARG A 247 -8.72 -10.68 19.15
C ARG A 247 -8.45 -9.20 19.41
N MET A 248 -9.47 -8.35 19.36
CA MET A 248 -9.37 -6.90 19.48
C MET A 248 -9.81 -6.40 20.85
N ASP A 249 -9.25 -5.27 21.27
CA ASP A 249 -9.85 -4.49 22.36
C ASP A 249 -11.20 -3.90 21.94
N ALA A 250 -12.01 -3.48 22.93
CA ALA A 250 -13.37 -3.01 22.69
C ALA A 250 -13.46 -1.81 21.74
N THR A 251 -12.48 -0.90 21.77
CA THR A 251 -12.44 0.31 20.93
C THR A 251 -12.23 -0.05 19.47
N ASN A 252 -11.22 -0.89 19.19
CA ASN A 252 -10.90 -1.35 17.85
C ASN A 252 -11.98 -2.28 17.28
N ALA A 253 -12.59 -3.14 18.12
CA ALA A 253 -13.71 -3.98 17.72
C ALA A 253 -14.90 -3.14 17.26
N HIS A 254 -15.26 -2.10 18.03
CA HIS A 254 -16.35 -1.18 17.64
C HIS A 254 -16.03 -0.41 16.34
N ALA A 255 -14.78 0.03 16.16
CA ALA A 255 -14.37 0.69 14.92
C ALA A 255 -14.50 -0.24 13.69
N LEU A 256 -14.13 -1.51 13.83
CA LEU A 256 -14.29 -2.51 12.77
C LEU A 256 -15.77 -2.77 12.47
N GLU A 257 -16.60 -2.98 13.50
CA GLU A 257 -18.06 -3.16 13.34
C GLU A 257 -18.69 -1.99 12.57
N THR A 258 -18.32 -0.75 12.92
CA THR A 258 -18.79 0.46 12.22
C THR A 258 -18.41 0.44 10.75
N ARG A 259 -17.20 -0.01 10.42
CA ARG A 259 -16.74 -0.14 9.03
C ARG A 259 -17.51 -1.22 8.25
N LEU A 260 -17.80 -2.35 8.89
CA LEU A 260 -18.59 -3.42 8.27
C LEU A 260 -20.02 -2.98 7.99
N VAL A 261 -20.64 -2.23 8.91
CA VAL A 261 -21.97 -1.63 8.69
C VAL A 261 -21.92 -0.65 7.51
N TRP A 262 -20.87 0.18 7.43
CA TRP A 262 -20.70 1.08 6.29
C TRP A 262 -20.65 0.33 4.95
N TRP A 263 -19.85 -0.76 4.88
CA TRP A 263 -19.75 -1.58 3.67
C TRP A 263 -21.07 -2.23 3.26
N ARG A 264 -21.85 -2.73 4.23
CA ARG A 264 -23.20 -3.29 3.96
C ARG A 264 -24.16 -2.26 3.37
N ASN A 265 -24.06 -1.01 3.80
CA ASN A 265 -24.93 0.07 3.31
C ASN A 265 -24.44 0.63 1.97
N TYR A 266 -23.16 0.46 1.65
CA TYR A 266 -22.55 0.89 0.40
C TYR A 266 -22.81 -0.09 -0.75
N ALA A 267 -22.80 -1.40 -0.52
CA ALA A 267 -23.05 -2.46 -1.48
C ALA A 267 -24.55 -2.65 -1.77
#